data_a6dd2f67edb86c0202e7cacefeb52ec2
#
_entry.id   a6dd2f67edb86c0202e7cacefeb52ec2
#
_cell.length_a   1.000
_cell.length_b   1.000
_cell.length_c   1.000
_cell.angle_alpha   90.00
_cell.angle_beta   90.00
_cell.angle_gamma   90.00
#
_symmetry.space_group_name_H-M   'P 1'
#
loop_
_entity.id
_entity.type
_entity.pdbx_description
1 polymer ?
#
loop_
_entity_poly.entity_id
_entity_poly.type
_entity_poly.pdbx_seq_one_letter_code
_entity_poly.pdbx_strand_id
1 'polypeptide(L)'
;DFPSLIRFNPNIPWKTRGNGAVRLTIKTKNPKKIKNKITQLVAHYSDTKNGANPGLVFYQNKKIPVSFHKFSKLALWKLISRKQAKQFVSENNIESFYLGNGQGLVGAISAVGYKFFDHTFELLCYRKKSQFGKKRGISKDIVKKMQSATFPETFSSYDIENDRVLITPHGPDPVFYGIRGETIK
;
A
#
# COMPACT_ATOMS: atom_id res chain seq x y z
N ASP A 1 -10.38 7.09 8.83
CA ASP A 1 -9.15 6.54 9.42
C ASP A 1 -7.96 6.82 8.49
N PHE A 2 -6.74 6.75 9.05
CA PHE A 2 -5.52 6.86 8.24
C PHE A 2 -5.41 5.70 7.24
N PRO A 3 -4.88 5.94 6.04
CA PRO A 3 -4.58 4.87 5.10
C PRO A 3 -3.59 3.87 5.71
N SER A 4 -3.92 2.59 5.64
CA SER A 4 -3.04 1.54 6.15
C SER A 4 -2.33 0.86 4.99
N LEU A 5 -0.99 0.97 4.94
CA LEU A 5 -0.16 0.24 4.00
C LEU A 5 0.21 -1.12 4.58
N ILE A 6 -0.10 -2.17 3.87
CA ILE A 6 0.16 -3.55 4.26
C ILE A 6 1.15 -4.15 3.28
N ARG A 7 2.21 -4.76 3.78
CA ARG A 7 3.20 -5.48 2.98
C ARG A 7 2.97 -6.98 3.07
N PHE A 8 3.03 -7.65 1.93
CA PHE A 8 2.89 -9.09 1.81
C PHE A 8 4.23 -9.73 1.42
N ASN A 9 4.20 -11.02 1.06
CA ASN A 9 5.41 -11.78 0.73
C ASN A 9 6.29 -11.04 -0.30
N PRO A 10 7.51 -10.65 0.06
CA PRO A 10 8.41 -9.92 -0.84
C PRO A 10 8.98 -10.79 -1.97
N ASN A 11 8.88 -12.10 -1.87
CA ASN A 11 9.48 -13.07 -2.79
C ASN A 11 8.57 -13.44 -3.98
N ILE A 12 7.42 -12.76 -4.15
CA ILE A 12 6.55 -12.98 -5.31
C ILE A 12 7.22 -12.39 -6.55
N PRO A 13 7.54 -13.19 -7.60
CA PRO A 13 8.36 -12.75 -8.72
C PRO A 13 7.68 -11.71 -9.62
N TRP A 14 6.37 -11.72 -9.74
CA TRP A 14 5.59 -10.80 -10.57
C TRP A 14 4.84 -9.72 -9.78
N LYS A 15 5.29 -9.45 -8.57
CA LYS A 15 4.76 -8.33 -7.79
C LYS A 15 5.13 -6.99 -8.40
N THR A 16 4.29 -5.99 -8.20
CA THR A 16 4.68 -4.60 -8.34
C THR A 16 5.37 -4.15 -7.06
N ARG A 17 6.63 -3.71 -7.15
CA ARG A 17 7.43 -3.17 -6.02
C ARG A 17 7.24 -3.97 -4.73
N GLY A 18 7.22 -3.38 -3.59
CA GLY A 18 7.20 -4.04 -2.29
C GLY A 18 5.99 -4.93 -1.95
N ASN A 19 5.27 -5.44 -2.94
CA ASN A 19 4.10 -6.31 -2.77
C ASN A 19 3.16 -5.83 -1.67
N GLY A 20 2.60 -4.64 -1.85
CA GLY A 20 1.76 -4.00 -0.86
C GLY A 20 0.37 -3.71 -1.37
N ALA A 21 -0.54 -3.50 -0.42
CA ALA A 21 -1.86 -2.96 -0.68
C ALA A 21 -2.20 -1.87 0.34
N VAL A 22 -3.08 -0.95 -0.05
CA VAL A 22 -3.56 0.11 0.84
C VAL A 22 -5.00 -0.22 1.24
N ARG A 23 -5.27 -0.17 2.54
CA ARG A 23 -6.62 -0.27 3.08
C ARG A 23 -7.08 1.11 3.55
N LEU A 24 -8.29 1.49 3.16
CA LEU A 24 -8.97 2.71 3.59
C LEU A 24 -10.24 2.32 4.34
N THR A 25 -10.46 2.89 5.51
CA THR A 25 -11.73 2.81 6.25
C THR A 25 -12.43 4.15 6.13
N ILE A 26 -13.63 4.17 5.58
CA ILE A 26 -14.34 5.40 5.27
C ILE A 26 -15.75 5.33 5.86
N LYS A 27 -16.10 6.27 6.75
CA LYS A 27 -17.48 6.50 7.18
C LYS A 27 -18.20 7.36 6.15
N THR A 28 -19.31 6.87 5.63
CA THR A 28 -20.09 7.60 4.62
C THR A 28 -21.57 7.26 4.67
N LYS A 29 -22.41 8.24 4.36
CA LYS A 29 -23.85 8.04 4.13
C LYS A 29 -24.14 7.56 2.69
N ASN A 30 -23.17 7.67 1.78
CA ASN A 30 -23.33 7.28 0.38
C ASN A 30 -22.16 6.38 -0.10
N PRO A 31 -22.16 5.09 0.26
CA PRO A 31 -21.12 4.16 -0.14
C PRO A 31 -20.97 4.05 -1.66
N LYS A 32 -22.08 4.07 -2.40
CA LYS A 32 -22.09 3.97 -3.87
C LYS A 32 -21.30 5.11 -4.52
N LYS A 33 -21.49 6.35 -4.05
CA LYS A 33 -20.76 7.51 -4.57
C LYS A 33 -19.25 7.38 -4.30
N ILE A 34 -18.87 6.93 -3.11
CA ILE A 34 -17.46 6.74 -2.75
C ILE A 34 -16.82 5.64 -3.60
N LYS A 35 -17.49 4.49 -3.73
CA LYS A 35 -16.99 3.39 -4.57
C LYS A 35 -16.77 3.83 -6.02
N ASN A 36 -17.74 4.49 -6.61
CA ASN A 36 -17.64 5.02 -7.97
C ASN A 36 -16.45 5.99 -8.10
N LYS A 37 -16.30 6.92 -7.14
CA LYS A 37 -15.19 7.87 -7.16
C LYS A 37 -13.82 7.19 -7.07
N ILE A 38 -13.67 6.23 -6.16
CA ILE A 38 -12.41 5.48 -6.01
C ILE A 38 -12.11 4.67 -7.28
N THR A 39 -13.10 3.99 -7.83
CA THR A 39 -12.97 3.22 -9.07
C THR A 39 -12.51 4.11 -10.24
N GLN A 40 -13.13 5.28 -10.40
CA GLN A 40 -12.75 6.25 -11.43
C GLN A 40 -11.30 6.76 -11.23
N LEU A 41 -10.91 7.10 -10.00
CA LEU A 41 -9.56 7.55 -9.69
C LEU A 41 -8.52 6.46 -10.00
N VAL A 42 -8.78 5.22 -9.57
CA VAL A 42 -7.88 4.11 -9.85
C VAL A 42 -7.80 3.84 -11.35
N ALA A 43 -8.92 3.84 -12.06
CA ALA A 43 -8.92 3.66 -13.51
C ALA A 43 -8.13 4.77 -14.24
N HIS A 44 -8.30 6.02 -13.81
CA HIS A 44 -7.66 7.17 -14.44
C HIS A 44 -6.15 7.24 -14.19
N TYR A 45 -5.70 6.93 -12.96
CA TYR A 45 -4.29 7.07 -12.58
C TYR A 45 -3.46 5.79 -12.72
N SER A 46 -4.08 4.68 -13.11
CA SER A 46 -3.34 3.43 -13.29
C SER A 46 -2.66 3.36 -14.64
N ASP A 47 -1.35 3.20 -14.62
CA ASP A 47 -0.53 3.05 -15.83
C ASP A 47 -0.58 1.61 -16.36
N THR A 48 -1.74 1.23 -16.87
CA THR A 48 -1.98 -0.12 -17.40
C THR A 48 -1.17 -0.41 -18.66
N LYS A 49 -0.78 0.63 -19.41
CA LYS A 49 0.07 0.49 -20.61
C LYS A 49 1.46 -0.01 -20.24
N ASN A 50 1.97 0.37 -19.06
CA ASN A 50 3.25 -0.08 -18.53
C ASN A 50 3.09 -1.23 -17.51
N GLY A 51 2.00 -1.99 -17.61
CA GLY A 51 1.83 -3.24 -16.87
C GLY A 51 1.25 -3.13 -15.47
N ALA A 52 0.68 -1.98 -15.08
CA ALA A 52 -0.07 -1.88 -13.84
C ALA A 52 -1.37 -2.69 -13.91
N ASN A 53 -1.60 -3.52 -12.90
CA ASN A 53 -2.79 -4.37 -12.80
C ASN A 53 -3.48 -4.11 -11.46
N PRO A 54 -4.09 -2.94 -11.26
CA PRO A 54 -4.73 -2.59 -10.00
C PRO A 54 -5.93 -3.48 -9.71
N GLY A 55 -6.21 -3.67 -8.42
CA GLY A 55 -7.41 -4.32 -7.94
C GLY A 55 -7.98 -3.58 -6.75
N LEU A 56 -9.30 -3.51 -6.68
CA LEU A 56 -10.08 -2.95 -5.59
C LEU A 56 -11.04 -4.00 -5.05
N VAL A 57 -11.20 -4.00 -3.74
CA VAL A 57 -12.23 -4.76 -3.04
C VAL A 57 -12.98 -3.82 -2.12
N PHE A 58 -14.29 -3.84 -2.21
CA PHE A 58 -15.17 -3.05 -1.36
C PHE A 58 -15.86 -3.96 -0.36
N TYR A 59 -15.68 -3.67 0.94
CA TYR A 59 -16.26 -4.45 2.01
C TYR A 59 -17.01 -3.53 2.98
N GLN A 60 -18.28 -3.81 3.24
CA GLN A 60 -19.16 -2.91 4.00
C GLN A 60 -19.57 -3.44 5.38
N ASN A 61 -19.37 -4.73 5.66
CA ASN A 61 -19.80 -5.30 6.94
C ASN A 61 -18.80 -4.99 8.05
N LYS A 62 -19.30 -4.76 9.27
CA LYS A 62 -18.44 -4.49 10.43
C LYS A 62 -17.53 -5.66 10.80
N LYS A 63 -18.01 -6.90 10.61
CA LYS A 63 -17.26 -8.10 10.96
C LYS A 63 -16.64 -8.71 9.71
N ILE A 64 -15.33 -8.82 9.69
CA ILE A 64 -14.59 -9.46 8.61
C ILE A 64 -14.62 -10.98 8.83
N PRO A 65 -15.07 -11.76 7.84
CA PRO A 65 -15.14 -13.22 7.95
C PRO A 65 -13.76 -13.87 8.13
N VAL A 66 -13.76 -15.04 8.77
CA VAL A 66 -12.53 -15.83 8.99
C VAL A 66 -11.85 -16.20 7.66
N SER A 67 -12.61 -16.39 6.58
CA SER A 67 -12.07 -16.65 5.24
C SER A 67 -11.11 -15.57 4.75
N PHE A 68 -11.44 -14.29 4.96
CA PHE A 68 -10.55 -13.17 4.62
C PHE A 68 -9.26 -13.19 5.46
N HIS A 69 -9.37 -13.47 6.75
CA HIS A 69 -8.19 -13.56 7.62
C HIS A 69 -7.26 -14.71 7.18
N LYS A 70 -7.84 -15.87 6.82
CA LYS A 70 -7.08 -17.00 6.29
C LYS A 70 -6.40 -16.64 4.96
N PHE A 71 -7.13 -15.99 4.05
CA PHE A 71 -6.58 -15.55 2.77
C PHE A 71 -5.43 -14.54 2.96
N SER A 72 -5.62 -13.56 3.84
CA SER A 72 -4.59 -12.59 4.19
C SER A 72 -3.33 -13.24 4.77
N LYS A 73 -3.50 -14.19 5.70
CA LYS A 73 -2.39 -14.93 6.29
C LYS A 73 -1.62 -15.74 5.24
N LEU A 74 -2.33 -16.37 4.30
CA LEU A 74 -1.68 -17.09 3.19
C LEU A 74 -0.84 -16.16 2.31
N ALA A 75 -1.31 -14.94 2.04
CA ALA A 75 -0.59 -13.98 1.22
C ALA A 75 0.75 -13.49 1.81
N LEU A 76 0.97 -13.68 3.11
CA LEU A 76 2.24 -13.38 3.77
C LEU A 76 3.33 -14.41 3.44
N TRP A 77 2.95 -15.66 3.16
CA TRP A 77 3.89 -16.79 3.08
C TRP A 77 3.84 -17.53 1.76
N LYS A 78 2.68 -17.57 1.10
CA LYS A 78 2.43 -18.36 -0.09
C LYS A 78 2.13 -17.51 -1.31
N LEU A 79 2.37 -18.10 -2.45
CA LEU A 79 1.93 -17.57 -3.72
C LEU A 79 0.42 -17.86 -3.88
N ILE A 80 -0.36 -16.81 -4.08
CA ILE A 80 -1.79 -16.91 -4.39
C ILE A 80 -1.97 -16.54 -5.86
N SER A 81 -2.57 -17.44 -6.63
CA SER A 81 -2.83 -17.21 -8.04
C SER A 81 -4.00 -16.25 -8.26
N ARG A 82 -4.01 -15.59 -9.42
CA ARG A 82 -5.14 -14.77 -9.87
C ARG A 82 -6.45 -15.56 -9.93
N LYS A 83 -6.38 -16.83 -10.30
CA LYS A 83 -7.55 -17.73 -10.33
C LYS A 83 -8.14 -17.89 -8.95
N GLN A 84 -7.32 -18.17 -7.95
CA GLN A 84 -7.76 -18.27 -6.54
C GLN A 84 -8.36 -16.95 -6.03
N ALA A 85 -7.77 -15.80 -6.38
CA ALA A 85 -8.33 -14.51 -5.97
C ALA A 85 -9.71 -14.25 -6.61
N LYS A 86 -9.87 -14.50 -7.91
CA LYS A 86 -11.15 -14.35 -8.61
C LYS A 86 -12.21 -15.32 -8.07
N GLN A 87 -11.82 -16.57 -7.81
CA GLN A 87 -12.68 -17.56 -7.19
C GLN A 87 -13.14 -17.10 -5.80
N PHE A 88 -12.22 -16.62 -4.96
CA PHE A 88 -12.56 -16.10 -3.63
C PHE A 88 -13.56 -14.95 -3.70
N VAL A 89 -13.39 -14.02 -4.64
CA VAL A 89 -14.32 -12.90 -4.86
C VAL A 89 -15.71 -13.43 -5.22
N SER A 90 -15.80 -14.40 -6.14
CA SER A 90 -17.06 -15.00 -6.58
C SER A 90 -17.76 -15.77 -5.45
N GLU A 91 -17.05 -16.66 -4.78
CA GLU A 91 -17.60 -17.51 -3.70
C GLU A 91 -18.09 -16.73 -2.49
N ASN A 92 -17.47 -15.60 -2.20
CA ASN A 92 -17.86 -14.74 -1.08
C ASN A 92 -18.75 -13.55 -1.49
N ASN A 93 -19.18 -13.49 -2.74
CA ASN A 93 -20.02 -12.42 -3.30
C ASN A 93 -19.46 -11.01 -3.00
N ILE A 94 -18.17 -10.82 -3.28
CA ILE A 94 -17.44 -9.60 -2.94
C ILE A 94 -17.53 -8.61 -4.10
N GLU A 95 -17.93 -7.38 -3.79
CA GLU A 95 -17.85 -6.29 -4.76
C GLU A 95 -16.40 -5.91 -5.01
N SER A 96 -15.96 -6.05 -6.25
CA SER A 96 -14.59 -5.80 -6.66
C SER A 96 -14.49 -5.14 -8.02
N PHE A 97 -13.35 -4.51 -8.26
CA PHE A 97 -12.98 -3.94 -9.55
C PHE A 97 -11.50 -4.20 -9.81
N TYR A 98 -11.13 -4.44 -11.06
CA TYR A 98 -9.73 -4.56 -11.44
C TYR A 98 -9.51 -4.17 -12.90
N LEU A 99 -8.30 -3.80 -13.24
CA LEU A 99 -7.83 -3.61 -14.61
C LEU A 99 -6.75 -4.64 -14.95
N GLY A 100 -6.54 -4.82 -16.24
CA GLY A 100 -5.56 -5.77 -16.75
C GLY A 100 -5.90 -7.21 -16.36
N ASN A 101 -4.94 -7.92 -15.83
CA ASN A 101 -5.07 -9.35 -15.56
C ASN A 101 -5.71 -9.71 -14.20
N GLY A 102 -6.02 -8.71 -13.37
CA GLY A 102 -6.63 -8.92 -12.06
C GLY A 102 -5.65 -9.29 -10.93
N GLN A 103 -4.35 -9.17 -11.14
CA GLN A 103 -3.33 -9.50 -10.13
C GLN A 103 -3.50 -8.70 -8.83
N GLY A 104 -3.90 -7.44 -8.91
CA GLY A 104 -4.13 -6.57 -7.75
C GLY A 104 -5.22 -7.06 -6.80
N LEU A 105 -6.12 -7.94 -7.25
CA LEU A 105 -7.15 -8.51 -6.37
C LEU A 105 -6.55 -9.30 -5.21
N VAL A 106 -5.44 -9.99 -5.40
CA VAL A 106 -4.77 -10.74 -4.32
C VAL A 106 -4.43 -9.82 -3.15
N GLY A 107 -3.77 -8.69 -3.44
CA GLY A 107 -3.44 -7.70 -2.42
C GLY A 107 -4.67 -7.03 -1.81
N ALA A 108 -5.67 -6.71 -2.63
CA ALA A 108 -6.88 -6.03 -2.16
C ALA A 108 -7.71 -6.91 -1.20
N ILE A 109 -7.94 -8.19 -1.52
CA ILE A 109 -8.60 -9.15 -0.62
C ILE A 109 -7.81 -9.31 0.67
N SER A 110 -6.49 -9.49 0.53
CA SER A 110 -5.60 -9.68 1.66
C SER A 110 -5.59 -8.49 2.60
N ALA A 111 -5.64 -7.27 2.08
CA ALA A 111 -5.69 -6.05 2.89
C ALA A 111 -6.97 -5.94 3.73
N VAL A 112 -8.11 -6.39 3.21
CA VAL A 112 -9.35 -6.45 4.00
C VAL A 112 -9.20 -7.38 5.19
N GLY A 113 -8.61 -8.56 4.98
CA GLY A 113 -8.47 -9.60 6.01
C GLY A 113 -7.30 -9.40 6.97
N TYR A 114 -6.42 -8.44 6.72
CA TYR A 114 -5.22 -8.25 7.54
C TYR A 114 -5.56 -7.74 8.94
N LYS A 115 -4.98 -8.39 9.94
CA LYS A 115 -5.02 -7.95 11.34
C LYS A 115 -3.68 -7.30 11.68
N PHE A 116 -3.71 -6.06 12.13
CA PHE A 116 -2.51 -5.41 12.63
C PHE A 116 -2.21 -5.92 14.03
N PHE A 117 -1.02 -6.47 14.22
CA PHE A 117 -0.48 -6.84 15.52
C PHE A 117 0.53 -5.81 15.99
N ASP A 118 1.24 -5.27 15.00
CA ASP A 118 2.27 -4.27 15.17
C ASP A 118 2.28 -3.35 13.96
N HIS A 119 2.49 -2.06 14.16
CA HIS A 119 2.49 -1.06 13.08
C HIS A 119 3.23 0.20 13.53
N THR A 120 3.67 0.94 12.55
CA THR A 120 4.23 2.28 12.75
C THR A 120 3.38 3.30 12.00
N PHE A 121 3.41 4.53 12.47
CA PHE A 121 2.89 5.67 11.72
C PHE A 121 4.02 6.25 10.87
N GLU A 122 3.71 6.63 9.67
CA GLU A 122 4.69 7.20 8.75
C GLU A 122 4.16 8.53 8.19
N LEU A 123 4.93 9.58 8.35
CA LEU A 123 4.68 10.86 7.69
C LEU A 123 5.14 10.76 6.24
N LEU A 124 4.21 10.84 5.31
CA LEU A 124 4.49 10.77 3.89
C LEU A 124 4.94 12.12 3.35
N CYS A 125 6.10 12.15 2.73
CA CYS A 125 6.64 13.32 2.05
C CYS A 125 6.49 13.17 0.55
N TYR A 126 5.82 14.12 -0.10
CA TYR A 126 5.63 14.13 -1.54
C TYR A 126 6.53 15.15 -2.22
N ARG A 127 7.06 14.77 -3.38
CA ARG A 127 7.76 15.72 -4.24
C ARG A 127 6.78 16.73 -4.83
N LYS A 128 7.26 17.95 -5.04
CA LYS A 128 6.52 18.96 -5.80
C LYS A 128 6.33 18.49 -7.25
N LYS A 129 5.20 18.80 -7.87
CA LYS A 129 4.90 18.46 -9.28
C LYS A 129 6.01 18.86 -10.25
N SER A 130 6.66 20.01 -10.02
CA SER A 130 7.80 20.50 -10.82
C SER A 130 9.04 19.60 -10.77
N GLN A 131 9.08 18.64 -9.85
CA GLN A 131 10.17 17.68 -9.70
C GLN A 131 9.83 16.28 -10.25
N PHE A 132 8.62 16.09 -10.77
CA PHE A 132 8.23 14.81 -11.38
C PHE A 132 9.10 14.52 -12.60
N GLY A 133 9.48 13.25 -12.76
CA GLY A 133 10.37 12.80 -13.83
C GLY A 133 11.86 13.13 -13.63
N LYS A 134 12.23 14.05 -12.72
CA LYS A 134 13.63 14.38 -12.44
C LYS A 134 14.30 13.33 -11.55
N LYS A 135 15.64 13.29 -11.62
CA LYS A 135 16.44 12.40 -10.76
C LYS A 135 16.01 12.56 -9.28
N ARG A 136 15.81 11.44 -8.64
CA ARG A 136 15.50 11.40 -7.21
C ARG A 136 16.78 11.42 -6.42
N GLY A 137 16.81 12.31 -5.46
CA GLY A 137 17.92 12.41 -4.53
C GLY A 137 17.47 13.06 -3.25
N ILE A 138 18.12 12.71 -2.19
CA ILE A 138 17.99 13.37 -0.90
C ILE A 138 19.38 13.59 -0.34
N SER A 139 19.62 14.75 0.24
CA SER A 139 20.87 15.03 0.93
C SER A 139 20.95 14.21 2.21
N LYS A 140 22.07 13.54 2.43
CA LYS A 140 22.35 12.84 3.70
C LYS A 140 22.28 13.79 4.90
N ASP A 141 22.78 15.02 4.74
CA ASP A 141 22.79 16.01 5.81
C ASP A 141 21.38 16.41 6.24
N ILE A 142 20.45 16.56 5.28
CA ILE A 142 19.05 16.84 5.60
C ILE A 142 18.44 15.68 6.38
N VAL A 143 18.70 14.43 5.98
CA VAL A 143 18.18 13.25 6.67
C VAL A 143 18.78 13.13 8.07
N LYS A 144 20.08 13.35 8.23
CA LYS A 144 20.74 13.37 9.55
C LYS A 144 20.17 14.45 10.47
N LYS A 145 19.98 15.68 9.96
CA LYS A 145 19.37 16.78 10.73
C LYS A 145 17.95 16.43 11.16
N MET A 146 17.14 15.86 10.24
CA MET A 146 15.79 15.42 10.55
C MET A 146 15.81 14.35 11.65
N GLN A 147 16.64 13.34 11.51
CA GLN A 147 16.74 12.26 12.50
C GLN A 147 17.18 12.81 13.88
N SER A 148 18.19 13.66 13.92
CA SER A 148 18.63 14.27 15.17
C SER A 148 17.57 15.14 15.84
N ALA A 149 16.74 15.81 15.03
CA ALA A 149 15.66 16.68 15.53
C ALA A 149 14.45 15.90 16.07
N THR A 150 14.28 14.66 15.66
CA THR A 150 13.09 13.84 15.99
C THR A 150 13.40 12.61 16.83
N PHE A 151 14.66 12.31 17.10
CA PHE A 151 15.07 11.24 17.99
C PHE A 151 14.82 11.65 19.48
N PRO A 152 14.37 10.74 20.35
CA PRO A 152 14.15 9.29 20.12
C PRO A 152 12.74 8.90 19.64
N GLU A 153 11.83 9.85 19.49
CA GLU A 153 10.41 9.58 19.24
C GLU A 153 10.16 9.00 17.85
N THR A 154 11.09 9.24 16.92
CA THR A 154 10.95 8.78 15.53
C THR A 154 12.25 8.15 15.02
N PHE A 155 12.12 7.44 13.92
CA PHE A 155 13.23 6.90 13.15
C PHE A 155 13.04 7.20 11.66
N SER A 156 14.14 7.38 10.95
CA SER A 156 14.17 7.72 9.54
C SER A 156 14.62 6.54 8.67
N SER A 157 14.64 6.76 7.37
CA SER A 157 15.19 5.79 6.40
C SER A 157 16.72 5.91 6.26
N TYR A 158 17.43 6.32 7.31
CA TYR A 158 18.88 6.42 7.31
C TYR A 158 19.51 5.18 7.95
N ASP A 159 20.35 4.49 7.18
CA ASP A 159 21.14 3.35 7.62
C ASP A 159 22.46 3.90 8.19
N ILE A 160 22.55 3.95 9.51
CA ILE A 160 23.70 4.51 10.24
C ILE A 160 24.97 3.68 9.98
N GLU A 161 24.84 2.36 9.97
CA GLU A 161 25.97 1.44 9.84
C GLU A 161 26.68 1.59 8.49
N ASN A 162 25.91 1.78 7.43
CA ASN A 162 26.44 1.89 6.09
C ASN A 162 26.45 3.34 5.56
N ASP A 163 26.17 4.33 6.39
CA ASP A 163 26.13 5.76 6.06
C ASP A 163 25.35 6.05 4.78
N ARG A 164 24.16 5.51 4.64
CA ARG A 164 23.32 5.65 3.44
C ARG A 164 21.88 5.90 3.76
N VAL A 165 21.22 6.64 2.88
CA VAL A 165 19.76 6.83 2.93
C VAL A 165 19.11 5.68 2.17
N LEU A 166 18.25 4.93 2.86
CA LEU A 166 17.41 3.91 2.28
C LEU A 166 16.22 4.58 1.59
N ILE A 167 16.40 4.96 0.34
CA ILE A 167 15.30 5.49 -0.48
C ILE A 167 14.72 4.32 -1.26
N THR A 168 13.41 4.29 -1.37
CA THR A 168 12.75 3.38 -2.31
C THR A 168 12.72 4.05 -3.70
N PRO A 169 13.70 3.83 -4.58
CA PRO A 169 13.94 4.67 -5.74
C PRO A 169 13.15 4.24 -6.97
N HIS A 170 12.06 3.50 -6.84
CA HIS A 170 11.41 2.86 -7.97
C HIS A 170 10.13 3.58 -8.41
N GLY A 171 10.05 3.82 -9.71
CA GLY A 171 8.88 4.28 -10.42
C GLY A 171 8.70 5.79 -10.47
N PRO A 172 7.65 6.22 -11.17
CA PRO A 172 7.32 7.63 -11.28
C PRO A 172 6.94 8.23 -9.91
N ASP A 173 6.99 9.52 -9.86
CA ASP A 173 6.53 10.27 -8.71
C ASP A 173 5.02 10.08 -8.44
N PRO A 174 4.57 10.29 -7.19
CA PRO A 174 5.34 10.80 -6.07
C PRO A 174 6.25 9.75 -5.43
N VAL A 175 7.38 10.21 -4.94
CA VAL A 175 8.25 9.44 -4.03
C VAL A 175 7.90 9.85 -2.61
N PHE A 176 7.76 8.90 -1.74
CA PHE A 176 7.69 9.19 -0.34
C PHE A 176 8.77 8.43 0.43
N TYR A 177 9.42 9.13 1.27
CA TYR A 177 10.19 8.64 2.39
C TYR A 177 9.74 9.48 3.56
N GLY A 178 9.55 8.85 4.67
CA GLY A 178 8.95 9.51 5.81
C GLY A 178 9.73 9.34 7.08
N ILE A 179 9.35 10.10 8.04
CA ILE A 179 9.65 9.89 9.44
C ILE A 179 8.66 8.85 9.93
N ARG A 180 9.13 7.90 10.72
CA ARG A 180 8.31 6.86 11.33
C ARG A 180 8.31 7.01 12.83
N GLY A 181 7.22 6.66 13.45
CA GLY A 181 7.08 6.59 14.90
C GLY A 181 6.05 5.56 15.31
N GLU A 182 6.05 5.18 16.55
CA GLU A 182 5.10 4.21 17.11
C GLU A 182 3.75 4.86 17.44
N THR A 183 3.74 6.17 17.60
CA THR A 183 2.53 6.95 17.92
C THR A 183 2.37 8.12 16.96
N ILE A 184 1.21 8.78 17.01
CA ILE A 184 0.88 9.96 16.21
C ILE A 184 1.26 11.27 16.91
N LYS A 185 1.66 11.17 18.17
CA LYS A 185 2.00 12.35 19.01
C LYS A 185 3.31 12.95 18.62
#